data_5c2ba270e6b87e9b9bbdce989c3c7421
#
_entry.id   5c2ba270e6b87e9b9bbdce989c3c7421
#
_cell.length_a   1.000
_cell.length_b   1.000
_cell.length_c   1.000
_cell.angle_alpha   90.00
_cell.angle_beta   90.00
_cell.angle_gamma   90.00
#
_symmetry.space_group_name_H-M   'P 1'
#
loop_
_entity.id
_entity.type
_entity.pdbx_description
1 polymer ?
#
loop_
_entity_poly.entity_id
_entity_poly.type
_entity_poly.pdbx_seq_one_letter_code
_entity_poly.pdbx_strand_id
1 'polypeptide(L)'
;MHPGYSAACPVTCDDFHMSLTGLEKPPVRQLLLVDDDQIYCRVLGQALGRRGFMVNVAHSVDEARQIIDHIIPTHAVIDMKMPGPSGLTLVAYLRECAEDARIVVLTGYSSIATAVEAVKLGATYYLAKPVDADEIVAAFDHQPGIAGAAIAVKPRSVDRLEWEHLQKVLSDCGGNISAAARMLDMHRRTLQRKLQKRPVPERSD
;
A
#
# COMPACT_ATOMS: atom_id res chain seq x y z
N MET A 1 18.26 20.41 -84.70
CA MET A 1 19.34 20.91 -83.85
C MET A 1 18.74 21.38 -82.58
N HIS A 2 19.19 20.89 -81.58
CA HIS A 2 19.12 21.05 -80.09
C HIS A 2 18.26 20.06 -79.34
N PRO A 3 18.93 19.46 -78.34
CA PRO A 3 18.39 18.31 -77.59
C PRO A 3 17.66 18.75 -76.37
N GLY A 4 16.81 17.80 -75.94
CA GLY A 4 15.99 17.93 -74.79
C GLY A 4 16.79 17.88 -73.48
N TYR A 5 16.27 18.56 -72.44
CA TYR A 5 16.62 18.37 -71.06
C TYR A 5 15.39 17.78 -70.34
N SER A 6 15.50 16.51 -70.13
CA SER A 6 14.65 15.79 -69.16
C SER A 6 15.29 15.97 -67.81
N ALA A 7 14.68 16.71 -66.94
CA ALA A 7 15.02 16.70 -65.48
C ALA A 7 13.89 15.99 -64.73
N ALA A 8 14.08 14.71 -64.52
CA ALA A 8 13.31 13.95 -63.58
C ALA A 8 13.71 14.38 -62.18
N CYS A 9 12.76 14.85 -61.43
CA CYS A 9 12.89 15.10 -60.01
C CYS A 9 12.55 13.79 -59.25
N PRO A 10 13.49 13.15 -58.59
CA PRO A 10 13.18 12.02 -57.72
C PRO A 10 13.02 12.52 -56.29
N VAL A 11 11.82 12.96 -55.94
CA VAL A 11 11.44 13.04 -54.52
C VAL A 11 10.32 12.03 -54.34
N THR A 12 10.73 10.84 -54.00
CA THR A 12 9.81 9.80 -53.54
C THR A 12 9.25 10.22 -52.17
N CYS A 13 7.91 10.34 -52.12
CA CYS A 13 7.15 10.66 -50.90
C CYS A 13 7.10 9.53 -49.87
N ASP A 14 8.19 8.76 -49.70
CA ASP A 14 8.20 7.58 -48.80
C ASP A 14 9.00 7.74 -47.53
N ASP A 15 9.61 8.90 -47.26
CA ASP A 15 10.49 9.05 -46.08
C ASP A 15 9.92 9.88 -44.93
N PHE A 16 8.60 10.07 -44.83
CA PHE A 16 7.99 10.78 -43.70
C PHE A 16 7.06 9.87 -42.86
N HIS A 17 7.44 8.59 -42.74
CA HIS A 17 6.89 7.75 -41.69
C HIS A 17 7.78 7.88 -40.45
N MET A 18 7.86 9.11 -39.94
CA MET A 18 8.42 9.36 -38.61
C MET A 18 7.46 8.75 -37.60
N SER A 19 7.87 7.60 -37.07
CA SER A 19 7.27 6.86 -36.01
C SER A 19 6.86 7.77 -34.85
N LEU A 20 5.58 8.07 -34.76
CA LEU A 20 4.94 8.57 -33.53
C LEU A 20 4.74 7.42 -32.53
N THR A 21 5.75 6.56 -32.39
CA THR A 21 5.84 5.55 -31.35
C THR A 21 6.66 6.13 -30.21
N GLY A 22 5.99 6.70 -29.19
CA GLY A 22 6.76 7.08 -28.01
C GLY A 22 6.13 8.04 -27.03
N LEU A 23 4.82 8.18 -27.00
CA LEU A 23 4.13 8.82 -25.87
C LEU A 23 3.00 7.92 -25.37
N GLU A 24 3.34 6.67 -25.09
CA GLU A 24 2.47 5.89 -24.23
C GLU A 24 2.50 6.57 -22.86
N LYS A 25 1.41 7.24 -22.54
CA LYS A 25 1.16 7.75 -21.20
C LYS A 25 1.41 6.60 -20.24
N PRO A 26 2.30 6.75 -19.23
CA PRO A 26 2.58 5.65 -18.35
C PRO A 26 1.27 5.09 -17.79
N PRO A 27 1.13 3.78 -17.72
CA PRO A 27 -0.12 3.14 -17.31
C PRO A 27 -0.56 3.74 -15.98
N VAL A 28 -1.82 4.19 -15.93
CA VAL A 28 -2.39 4.80 -14.75
C VAL A 28 -2.34 3.76 -13.61
N ARG A 29 -1.59 4.05 -12.55
CA ARG A 29 -1.43 3.16 -11.40
C ARG A 29 -2.66 3.28 -10.50
N GLN A 30 -3.70 2.52 -10.80
CA GLN A 30 -4.92 2.45 -9.99
C GLN A 30 -4.62 1.70 -8.69
N LEU A 31 -4.80 2.34 -7.54
CA LEU A 31 -4.56 1.74 -6.23
C LEU A 31 -5.86 1.71 -5.43
N LEU A 32 -6.18 0.54 -4.89
CA LEU A 32 -7.24 0.34 -3.93
C LEU A 32 -6.63 0.29 -2.51
N LEU A 33 -7.02 1.23 -1.66
CA LEU A 33 -6.61 1.29 -0.26
C LEU A 33 -7.80 0.93 0.63
N VAL A 34 -7.67 -0.15 1.39
CA VAL A 34 -8.76 -0.70 2.22
C VAL A 34 -8.34 -0.78 3.68
N ASP A 35 -8.98 0.01 4.53
CA ASP A 35 -8.70 0.09 5.96
C ASP A 35 -9.86 0.79 6.68
N ASP A 36 -10.29 0.31 7.83
CA ASP A 36 -11.39 0.90 8.60
C ASP A 36 -10.98 2.21 9.32
N ASP A 37 -9.68 2.47 9.48
CA ASP A 37 -9.17 3.74 10.01
C ASP A 37 -9.19 4.84 8.95
N GLN A 38 -10.23 5.69 8.97
CA GLN A 38 -10.40 6.81 8.04
C GLN A 38 -9.26 7.81 8.09
N ILE A 39 -8.65 8.03 9.27
CA ILE A 39 -7.54 8.98 9.44
C ILE A 39 -6.29 8.41 8.76
N TYR A 40 -6.01 7.14 9.01
CA TYR A 40 -4.91 6.42 8.38
C TYR A 40 -5.07 6.41 6.85
N CYS A 41 -6.24 6.05 6.33
CA CYS A 41 -6.56 6.07 4.91
C CYS A 41 -6.31 7.44 4.27
N ARG A 42 -6.73 8.52 4.92
CA ARG A 42 -6.51 9.89 4.42
C ARG A 42 -5.04 10.23 4.31
N VAL A 43 -4.27 9.96 5.36
CA VAL A 43 -2.82 10.28 5.40
C VAL A 43 -2.05 9.43 4.41
N LEU A 44 -2.26 8.11 4.43
CA LEU A 44 -1.59 7.18 3.54
C LEU A 44 -2.00 7.39 2.07
N GLY A 45 -3.29 7.61 1.80
CA GLY A 45 -3.80 7.87 0.46
C GLY A 45 -3.19 9.14 -0.16
N GLN A 46 -3.04 10.22 0.61
CA GLN A 46 -2.34 11.42 0.15
C GLN A 46 -0.85 11.15 -0.14
N ALA A 47 -0.19 10.36 0.71
CA ALA A 47 1.22 10.03 0.54
C ALA A 47 1.46 9.16 -0.71
N LEU A 48 0.59 8.18 -0.97
CA LEU A 48 0.62 7.34 -2.17
C LEU A 48 0.22 8.13 -3.43
N GLY A 49 -0.75 9.05 -3.33
CA GLY A 49 -1.12 9.94 -4.42
C GLY A 49 0.04 10.81 -4.91
N ARG A 50 0.88 11.33 -3.98
CA ARG A 50 2.11 12.07 -4.32
C ARG A 50 3.15 11.22 -5.04
N ARG A 51 3.07 9.90 -4.95
CA ARG A 51 3.94 8.92 -5.63
C ARG A 51 3.37 8.41 -6.95
N GLY A 52 2.32 9.08 -7.45
CA GLY A 52 1.75 8.83 -8.78
C GLY A 52 0.68 7.74 -8.82
N PHE A 53 0.11 7.34 -7.68
CA PHE A 53 -1.04 6.44 -7.64
C PHE A 53 -2.36 7.21 -7.71
N MET A 54 -3.32 6.69 -8.45
CA MET A 54 -4.73 7.09 -8.33
C MET A 54 -5.37 6.23 -7.25
N VAL A 55 -5.58 6.83 -6.07
CA VAL A 55 -6.01 6.10 -4.88
C VAL A 55 -7.54 6.12 -4.75
N ASN A 56 -8.13 4.94 -4.72
CA ASN A 56 -9.52 4.70 -4.35
C ASN A 56 -9.53 4.12 -2.94
N VAL A 57 -10.29 4.71 -2.04
CA VAL A 57 -10.34 4.31 -0.62
C VAL A 57 -11.64 3.58 -0.34
N ALA A 58 -11.55 2.49 0.40
CA ALA A 58 -12.67 1.75 0.97
C ALA A 58 -12.44 1.52 2.47
N HIS A 59 -13.52 1.52 3.24
CA HIS A 59 -13.47 1.31 4.69
C HIS A 59 -14.03 -0.06 5.14
N SER A 60 -14.40 -0.89 4.18
CA SER A 60 -14.88 -2.25 4.38
C SER A 60 -14.63 -3.11 3.15
N VAL A 61 -14.72 -4.44 3.33
CA VAL A 61 -14.63 -5.40 2.21
C VAL A 61 -15.76 -5.18 1.20
N ASP A 62 -16.96 -4.86 1.67
CA ASP A 62 -18.12 -4.67 0.79
C ASP A 62 -17.99 -3.39 -0.05
N GLU A 63 -17.51 -2.30 0.55
CA GLU A 63 -17.20 -1.07 -0.17
C GLU A 63 -16.09 -1.28 -1.20
N ALA A 64 -15.05 -2.02 -0.83
CA ALA A 64 -13.97 -2.38 -1.73
C ALA A 64 -14.45 -3.16 -2.97
N ARG A 65 -15.36 -4.13 -2.78
CA ARG A 65 -15.97 -4.88 -3.89
C ARG A 65 -16.75 -3.98 -4.82
N GLN A 66 -17.56 -3.06 -4.29
CA GLN A 66 -18.29 -2.10 -5.12
C GLN A 66 -17.36 -1.24 -5.97
N ILE A 67 -16.20 -0.84 -5.44
CA ILE A 67 -15.19 -0.10 -6.21
C ILE A 67 -14.60 -0.97 -7.30
N ILE A 68 -14.28 -2.23 -7.01
CA ILE A 68 -13.69 -3.19 -7.97
C ILE A 68 -14.64 -3.46 -9.14
N ASP A 69 -15.95 -3.48 -8.92
CA ASP A 69 -16.97 -3.67 -9.97
C ASP A 69 -16.89 -2.55 -11.04
N HIS A 70 -16.35 -1.39 -10.70
CA HIS A 70 -16.23 -0.25 -11.60
C HIS A 70 -14.79 0.04 -12.06
N ILE A 71 -13.80 -0.29 -11.23
CA ILE A 71 -12.38 0.02 -11.48
C ILE A 71 -11.53 -1.16 -11.05
N ILE A 72 -10.92 -1.84 -12.02
CA ILE A 72 -9.97 -2.92 -11.74
C ILE A 72 -8.65 -2.30 -11.28
N PRO A 73 -8.23 -2.51 -10.02
CA PRO A 73 -7.00 -1.93 -9.52
C PRO A 73 -5.77 -2.68 -10.03
N THR A 74 -4.70 -1.94 -10.33
CA THR A 74 -3.37 -2.51 -10.61
C THR A 74 -2.57 -2.78 -9.34
N HIS A 75 -2.93 -2.09 -8.25
CA HIS A 75 -2.29 -2.19 -6.94
C HIS A 75 -3.36 -2.20 -5.85
N ALA A 76 -3.14 -2.93 -4.79
CA ALA A 76 -4.01 -2.92 -3.63
C ALA A 76 -3.22 -2.93 -2.32
N VAL A 77 -3.70 -2.15 -1.35
CA VAL A 77 -3.23 -2.17 0.05
C VAL A 77 -4.43 -2.52 0.92
N ILE A 78 -4.36 -3.63 1.63
CA ILE A 78 -5.51 -4.19 2.33
C ILE A 78 -5.15 -4.42 3.79
N ASP A 79 -5.89 -3.79 4.71
CA ASP A 79 -5.82 -4.18 6.12
C ASP A 79 -6.49 -5.54 6.35
N MET A 80 -5.84 -6.35 7.16
CA MET A 80 -6.39 -7.67 7.50
C MET A 80 -7.50 -7.63 8.52
N LYS A 81 -7.43 -6.68 9.46
CA LYS A 81 -8.30 -6.65 10.61
C LYS A 81 -9.26 -5.48 10.53
N MET A 82 -10.35 -5.70 9.81
CA MET A 82 -11.47 -4.77 9.71
C MET A 82 -12.73 -5.37 10.35
N PRO A 83 -13.72 -4.55 10.75
CA PRO A 83 -15.03 -5.04 11.12
C PRO A 83 -15.69 -5.80 9.96
N GLY A 84 -16.29 -6.97 10.24
CA GLY A 84 -16.93 -7.82 9.24
C GLY A 84 -15.99 -8.86 8.61
N PRO A 85 -16.09 -9.08 7.28
CA PRO A 85 -15.24 -10.06 6.59
C PRO A 85 -13.75 -9.69 6.67
N SER A 86 -12.89 -10.71 6.81
CA SER A 86 -11.44 -10.51 6.85
C SER A 86 -10.90 -9.96 5.52
N GLY A 87 -9.87 -9.11 5.58
CA GLY A 87 -9.16 -8.64 4.39
C GLY A 87 -8.62 -9.77 3.50
N LEU A 88 -8.38 -10.96 4.05
CA LEU A 88 -7.97 -12.14 3.26
C LEU A 88 -9.02 -12.56 2.23
N THR A 89 -10.31 -12.40 2.53
CA THR A 89 -11.38 -12.72 1.56
C THR A 89 -11.34 -11.76 0.37
N LEU A 90 -10.91 -10.53 0.59
CA LEU A 90 -10.72 -9.54 -0.48
C LEU A 90 -9.48 -9.84 -1.32
N VAL A 91 -8.39 -10.36 -0.72
CA VAL A 91 -7.21 -10.81 -1.46
C VAL A 91 -7.58 -11.91 -2.44
N ALA A 92 -8.32 -12.94 -2.00
CA ALA A 92 -8.78 -14.01 -2.87
C ALA A 92 -9.66 -13.49 -4.01
N TYR A 93 -10.62 -12.62 -3.69
CA TYR A 93 -11.50 -12.01 -4.68
C TYR A 93 -10.73 -11.16 -5.71
N LEU A 94 -9.76 -10.37 -5.28
CA LEU A 94 -8.93 -9.58 -6.19
C LEU A 94 -8.11 -10.45 -7.13
N ARG A 95 -7.63 -11.61 -6.69
CA ARG A 95 -6.91 -12.55 -7.57
C ARG A 95 -7.79 -13.12 -8.67
N GLU A 96 -9.07 -13.32 -8.41
CA GLU A 96 -10.04 -13.75 -9.41
C GLU A 96 -10.35 -12.65 -10.45
N CYS A 97 -10.44 -11.39 -10.01
CA CYS A 97 -10.82 -10.26 -10.85
C CYS A 97 -9.62 -9.55 -11.52
N ALA A 98 -8.45 -9.60 -10.91
CA ALA A 98 -7.24 -8.84 -11.30
C ALA A 98 -5.99 -9.69 -11.02
N GLU A 99 -5.72 -10.68 -11.85
CA GLU A 99 -4.62 -11.65 -11.68
C GLU A 99 -3.25 -10.97 -11.54
N ASP A 100 -3.00 -9.89 -12.29
CA ASP A 100 -1.74 -9.15 -12.29
C ASP A 100 -1.65 -8.07 -11.20
N ALA A 101 -2.69 -7.86 -10.40
CA ALA A 101 -2.68 -6.82 -9.37
C ALA A 101 -1.61 -7.10 -8.30
N ARG A 102 -0.87 -6.07 -7.93
CA ARG A 102 0.11 -6.16 -6.85
C ARG A 102 -0.57 -5.88 -5.51
N ILE A 103 -0.68 -6.88 -4.67
CA ILE A 103 -1.45 -6.83 -3.44
C ILE A 103 -0.51 -6.85 -2.24
N VAL A 104 -0.50 -5.76 -1.47
CA VAL A 104 0.22 -5.65 -0.19
C VAL A 104 -0.80 -5.72 0.94
N VAL A 105 -0.58 -6.65 1.86
CA VAL A 105 -1.44 -6.84 3.02
C VAL A 105 -0.81 -6.18 4.24
N LEU A 106 -1.59 -5.37 4.96
CA LEU A 106 -1.19 -4.73 6.20
C LEU A 106 -1.79 -5.45 7.42
N THR A 107 -1.07 -5.46 8.52
CA THR A 107 -1.58 -6.03 9.78
C THR A 107 -1.02 -5.34 11.01
N GLY A 108 -1.86 -5.19 12.03
CA GLY A 108 -1.43 -4.74 13.35
C GLY A 108 -0.82 -5.85 14.23
N TYR A 109 -0.98 -7.11 13.83
CA TYR A 109 -0.45 -8.27 14.55
C TYR A 109 0.27 -9.20 13.58
N SER A 110 1.59 -9.23 13.64
CA SER A 110 2.41 -10.12 12.82
C SER A 110 2.36 -11.56 13.34
N SER A 111 1.35 -12.33 12.92
CA SER A 111 1.39 -13.79 13.02
C SER A 111 2.02 -14.35 11.76
N ILE A 112 3.05 -15.17 11.88
CA ILE A 112 3.68 -15.86 10.74
C ILE A 112 2.63 -16.69 9.99
N ALA A 113 1.71 -17.32 10.70
CA ALA A 113 0.64 -18.12 10.08
C ALA A 113 -0.24 -17.27 9.15
N THR A 114 -0.60 -16.07 9.58
CA THR A 114 -1.44 -15.16 8.80
C THR A 114 -0.71 -14.57 7.59
N ALA A 115 0.60 -14.31 7.73
CA ALA A 115 1.43 -13.88 6.60
C ALA A 115 1.53 -14.98 5.53
N VAL A 116 1.74 -16.22 5.95
CA VAL A 116 1.79 -17.39 5.05
C VAL A 116 0.45 -17.59 4.34
N GLU A 117 -0.67 -17.42 5.05
CA GLU A 117 -2.01 -17.51 4.47
C GLU A 117 -2.27 -16.43 3.42
N ALA A 118 -1.92 -15.16 3.73
CA ALA A 118 -2.04 -14.06 2.78
C ALA A 118 -1.26 -14.33 1.48
N VAL A 119 -0.02 -14.81 1.59
CA VAL A 119 0.83 -15.15 0.43
C VAL A 119 0.23 -16.32 -0.37
N LYS A 120 -0.28 -17.36 0.31
CA LYS A 120 -0.97 -18.48 -0.36
C LYS A 120 -2.21 -18.05 -1.13
N LEU A 121 -2.93 -17.04 -0.65
CA LEU A 121 -4.08 -16.46 -1.32
C LEU A 121 -3.69 -15.48 -2.44
N GLY A 122 -2.40 -15.24 -2.65
CA GLY A 122 -1.89 -14.45 -3.75
C GLY A 122 -1.46 -13.04 -3.38
N ALA A 123 -1.33 -12.67 -2.09
CA ALA A 123 -0.72 -11.40 -1.74
C ALA A 123 0.73 -11.34 -2.27
N THR A 124 1.11 -10.20 -2.84
CA THR A 124 2.48 -9.96 -3.31
C THR A 124 3.44 -9.81 -2.13
N TYR A 125 3.00 -9.13 -1.10
CA TYR A 125 3.79 -8.87 0.09
C TYR A 125 2.92 -8.65 1.33
N TYR A 126 3.55 -8.73 2.50
CA TYR A 126 2.92 -8.59 3.79
C TYR A 126 3.75 -7.65 4.69
N LEU A 127 3.13 -6.63 5.25
CA LEU A 127 3.77 -5.64 6.10
C LEU A 127 3.06 -5.49 7.45
N ALA A 128 3.85 -5.31 8.50
CA ALA A 128 3.32 -5.03 9.83
C ALA A 128 3.13 -3.52 10.03
N LYS A 129 1.94 -3.10 10.45
CA LYS A 129 1.68 -1.72 10.87
C LYS A 129 2.49 -1.39 12.13
N PRO A 130 2.98 -0.13 12.26
CA PRO A 130 2.85 0.99 11.36
C PRO A 130 3.83 0.88 10.18
N VAL A 131 3.39 1.26 9.00
CA VAL A 131 4.14 1.21 7.75
C VAL A 131 4.02 2.57 7.07
N ASP A 132 5.07 3.01 6.40
CA ASP A 132 5.05 4.22 5.60
C ASP A 132 4.79 3.95 4.11
N ALA A 133 4.56 5.02 3.35
CA ALA A 133 4.22 4.90 1.93
C ALA A 133 5.41 4.41 1.08
N ASP A 134 6.66 4.65 1.49
CA ASP A 134 7.85 4.20 0.76
C ASP A 134 8.05 2.70 0.93
N GLU A 135 7.82 2.18 2.14
CA GLU A 135 7.81 0.74 2.42
C GLU A 135 6.74 0.01 1.58
N ILE A 136 5.54 0.60 1.45
CA ILE A 136 4.47 0.02 0.63
C ILE A 136 4.84 0.01 -0.85
N VAL A 137 5.39 1.11 -1.36
CA VAL A 137 5.82 1.20 -2.77
C VAL A 137 6.92 0.18 -3.05
N ALA A 138 7.91 0.06 -2.18
CA ALA A 138 8.95 -0.94 -2.30
C ALA A 138 8.38 -2.37 -2.26
N ALA A 139 7.35 -2.63 -1.44
CA ALA A 139 6.70 -3.92 -1.36
C ALA A 139 5.96 -4.31 -2.65
N PHE A 140 5.47 -3.36 -3.42
CA PHE A 140 4.86 -3.64 -4.72
C PHE A 140 5.88 -4.17 -5.76
N ASP A 141 7.14 -3.80 -5.65
CA ASP A 141 8.19 -4.21 -6.60
C ASP A 141 8.74 -5.61 -6.31
N HIS A 142 8.33 -6.23 -5.19
CA HIS A 142 8.70 -7.61 -4.90
C HIS A 142 7.99 -8.59 -5.86
N GLN A 143 8.77 -9.55 -6.40
CA GLN A 143 8.19 -10.59 -7.24
C GLN A 143 7.45 -11.63 -6.39
N PRO A 144 6.20 -11.97 -6.74
CA PRO A 144 5.48 -13.06 -6.07
C PRO A 144 6.22 -14.38 -6.28
N GLY A 145 6.41 -15.16 -5.21
CA GLY A 145 6.92 -16.53 -5.31
C GLY A 145 8.32 -16.79 -4.80
N ILE A 146 9.10 -15.80 -4.38
CA ILE A 146 10.30 -16.07 -3.60
C ILE A 146 9.85 -16.19 -2.14
N ALA A 147 9.61 -17.43 -1.70
CA ALA A 147 9.34 -17.81 -0.31
C ALA A 147 10.52 -17.51 0.65
N GLY A 148 11.41 -16.64 0.22
CA GLY A 148 12.53 -16.09 0.97
C GLY A 148 12.41 -14.59 1.18
N ALA A 149 11.29 -13.96 0.81
CA ALA A 149 10.99 -12.63 1.32
C ALA A 149 10.90 -12.79 2.85
N ALA A 150 12.06 -12.65 3.48
CA ALA A 150 12.16 -12.47 4.89
C ALA A 150 11.02 -11.52 5.25
N ILE A 151 10.14 -11.95 6.12
CA ILE A 151 9.38 -11.04 6.95
C ILE A 151 10.44 -10.07 7.44
N ALA A 152 10.59 -8.95 6.73
CA ALA A 152 11.50 -7.89 7.14
C ALA A 152 10.80 -7.20 8.32
N VAL A 153 10.65 -7.97 9.38
CA VAL A 153 10.49 -7.45 10.72
C VAL A 153 11.87 -6.87 11.01
N LYS A 154 12.15 -5.65 10.49
CA LYS A 154 13.17 -4.84 11.15
C LYS A 154 12.72 -4.82 12.61
N PRO A 155 13.51 -5.38 13.54
CA PRO A 155 13.11 -5.39 14.94
C PRO A 155 12.98 -3.92 15.34
N ARG A 156 11.72 -3.45 15.42
CA ARG A 156 11.46 -2.12 15.95
C ARG A 156 11.94 -2.09 17.38
N SER A 157 12.48 -0.97 17.79
CA SER A 157 12.87 -0.82 19.18
C SER A 157 11.66 -1.12 20.07
N VAL A 158 11.87 -1.90 21.12
CA VAL A 158 10.81 -2.26 22.09
C VAL A 158 10.10 -1.01 22.60
N ASP A 159 10.82 0.10 22.75
CA ASP A 159 10.31 1.40 23.17
C ASP A 159 9.26 1.97 22.18
N ARG A 160 9.43 1.74 20.86
CA ARG A 160 8.49 2.18 19.83
C ARG A 160 7.22 1.33 19.82
N LEU A 161 7.34 0.02 19.91
CA LEU A 161 6.20 -0.89 20.01
C LEU A 161 5.39 -0.61 21.29
N GLU A 162 6.06 -0.38 22.39
CA GLU A 162 5.42 -0.01 23.65
C GLU A 162 4.67 1.32 23.50
N TRP A 163 5.30 2.34 22.91
CA TRP A 163 4.69 3.65 22.74
C TRP A 163 3.45 3.59 21.84
N GLU A 164 3.50 2.87 20.72
CA GLU A 164 2.38 2.66 19.79
C GLU A 164 1.21 1.93 20.48
N HIS A 165 1.51 0.89 21.27
CA HIS A 165 0.50 0.18 22.06
C HIS A 165 -0.19 1.11 23.07
N LEU A 166 0.58 1.94 23.77
CA LEU A 166 0.05 2.90 24.73
C LEU A 166 -0.84 3.96 24.06
N GLN A 167 -0.46 4.45 22.88
CA GLN A 167 -1.26 5.40 22.10
C GLN A 167 -2.58 4.79 21.64
N LYS A 168 -2.56 3.55 21.19
CA LYS A 168 -3.76 2.83 20.77
C LYS A 168 -4.76 2.67 21.92
N VAL A 169 -4.31 2.16 23.06
CA VAL A 169 -5.17 1.99 24.24
C VAL A 169 -5.71 3.34 24.74
N LEU A 170 -4.90 4.41 24.66
CA LEU A 170 -5.35 5.75 25.00
C LEU A 170 -6.44 6.25 24.04
N SER A 171 -6.30 5.99 22.74
CA SER A 171 -7.31 6.31 21.73
C SER A 171 -8.60 5.53 21.97
N ASP A 172 -8.50 4.21 22.21
CA ASP A 172 -9.65 3.33 22.49
C ASP A 172 -10.41 3.76 23.76
N CYS A 173 -9.71 4.42 24.70
CA CYS A 173 -10.30 5.03 25.89
C CYS A 173 -10.75 6.49 25.71
N GLY A 174 -10.84 7.00 24.47
CA GLY A 174 -11.23 8.37 24.16
C GLY A 174 -10.31 9.44 24.76
N GLY A 175 -9.01 9.15 24.90
CA GLY A 175 -8.04 10.06 25.52
C GLY A 175 -8.01 10.04 27.05
N ASN A 176 -8.82 9.22 27.69
CA ASN A 176 -8.89 9.13 29.16
C ASN A 176 -7.72 8.34 29.74
N ILE A 177 -6.70 9.07 30.20
CA ILE A 177 -5.46 8.48 30.76
C ILE A 177 -5.73 7.55 31.96
N SER A 178 -6.74 7.85 32.77
CA SER A 178 -7.07 7.02 33.94
C SER A 178 -7.75 5.71 33.54
N ALA A 179 -8.57 5.71 32.51
CA ALA A 179 -9.18 4.52 31.94
C ALA A 179 -8.13 3.66 31.22
N ALA A 180 -7.28 4.27 30.42
CA ALA A 180 -6.18 3.60 29.72
C ALA A 180 -5.17 2.97 30.70
N ALA A 181 -4.83 3.67 31.79
CA ALA A 181 -3.94 3.13 32.80
C ALA A 181 -4.50 1.88 33.49
N ARG A 182 -5.80 1.87 33.79
CA ARG A 182 -6.49 0.68 34.35
C ARG A 182 -6.50 -0.49 33.35
N MET A 183 -6.75 -0.19 32.07
CA MET A 183 -6.79 -1.21 31.02
C MET A 183 -5.43 -1.86 30.76
N LEU A 184 -4.35 -1.08 30.98
CA LEU A 184 -2.95 -1.52 30.84
C LEU A 184 -2.36 -2.08 32.13
N ASP A 185 -3.14 -2.17 33.21
CA ASP A 185 -2.67 -2.54 34.55
C ASP A 185 -1.44 -1.72 35.00
N MET A 186 -1.48 -0.42 34.74
CA MET A 186 -0.41 0.53 35.02
C MET A 186 -0.85 1.63 35.97
N HIS A 187 0.09 2.17 36.74
CA HIS A 187 -0.15 3.41 37.47
C HIS A 187 -0.29 4.59 36.51
N ARG A 188 -1.28 5.47 36.72
CA ARG A 188 -1.52 6.67 35.89
C ARG A 188 -0.26 7.50 35.64
N ARG A 189 0.57 7.71 36.68
CA ARG A 189 1.86 8.42 36.54
C ARG A 189 2.84 7.73 35.59
N THR A 190 2.88 6.40 35.63
CA THR A 190 3.74 5.61 34.76
C THR A 190 3.31 5.76 33.30
N LEU A 191 2.01 5.69 33.02
CA LEU A 191 1.47 5.90 31.68
C LEU A 191 1.77 7.31 31.16
N GLN A 192 1.54 8.34 31.98
CA GLN A 192 1.86 9.73 31.59
C GLN A 192 3.34 9.91 31.22
N ARG A 193 4.25 9.36 32.03
CA ARG A 193 5.70 9.44 31.76
C ARG A 193 6.08 8.72 30.47
N LYS A 194 5.48 7.56 30.19
CA LYS A 194 5.73 6.80 28.97
C LYS A 194 5.18 7.50 27.73
N LEU A 195 4.00 8.12 27.80
CA LEU A 195 3.42 8.91 26.71
C LEU A 195 4.24 10.18 26.38
N GLN A 196 4.92 10.76 27.37
CA GLN A 196 5.80 11.92 27.15
C GLN A 196 7.13 11.55 26.48
N LYS A 197 7.57 10.30 26.63
CA LYS A 197 8.82 9.79 26.08
C LYS A 197 8.58 9.34 24.64
N ARG A 198 8.60 10.29 23.67
CA ARG A 198 8.54 9.94 22.24
C ARG A 198 9.78 9.13 21.85
N PRO A 199 9.64 7.98 21.17
CA PRO A 199 10.77 7.28 20.58
C PRO A 199 11.48 8.20 19.57
N VAL A 200 12.80 8.17 19.60
CA VAL A 200 13.61 8.93 18.60
C VAL A 200 13.35 8.36 17.22
N PRO A 201 13.14 9.20 16.18
CA PRO A 201 13.06 8.70 14.82
C PRO A 201 14.36 7.97 14.46
N GLU A 202 14.24 6.75 13.95
CA GLU A 202 15.40 6.00 13.47
C GLU A 202 16.05 6.80 12.34
N ARG A 203 17.35 7.11 12.50
CA ARG A 203 18.15 7.68 11.43
C ARG A 203 18.24 6.61 10.33
N SER A 204 17.81 6.97 9.14
CA SER A 204 18.14 6.22 7.93
C SER A 204 19.63 6.43 7.68
N ASP A 205 20.44 5.40 7.91
CA ASP A 205 21.80 5.31 7.38
C ASP A 205 21.75 4.69 5.98
#